data_66687c9240aed5b357ad0433bce5167f
#
_entry.id   66687c9240aed5b357ad0433bce5167f
#
_cell.length_a   1.000
_cell.length_b   1.000
_cell.length_c   1.000
_cell.angle_alpha   90.00
_cell.angle_beta   90.00
_cell.angle_gamma   90.00
#
_symmetry.space_group_name_H-M   'P 1'
#
loop_
_entity.id
_entity.type
_entity.pdbx_description
1 polymer ?
#
loop_
_entity_poly.entity_id
_entity_poly.type
_entity_poly.pdbx_seq_one_letter_code
_entity_poly.pdbx_strand_id
1 'polypeptide(L)'
;MEKINSITEWFEFSNKLQKIEEKLEDAIKNTGHTISLKEFSFLYYLSISEHKSMRLQSLPELVGLSQSALSRLVVRMQKSSCGVVKTHSCEEDKRGIYISLTEKGEEIVKIILKSLQKVLDDINLIGG
;
A
#
# COMPACT_ATOMS: atom_id res chain seq x y z
N MET A 1 24.49 -12.54 -32.12
CA MET A 1 23.44 -12.58 -31.70
C MET A 1 22.79 -11.39 -31.44
N GLU A 2 21.71 -11.42 -31.44
CA GLU A 2 21.03 -10.38 -31.33
C GLU A 2 20.86 -9.96 -30.02
N LYS A 3 20.82 -8.79 -29.78
CA LYS A 3 20.49 -8.32 -28.57
C LYS A 3 19.16 -8.69 -28.25
N ILE A 4 18.91 -9.04 -27.01
CA ILE A 4 17.61 -9.26 -26.56
C ILE A 4 16.91 -7.95 -26.67
N ASN A 5 15.81 -8.02 -27.29
CA ASN A 5 15.03 -6.89 -27.52
C ASN A 5 14.51 -6.33 -26.22
N SER A 6 14.73 -5.08 -25.96
CA SER A 6 14.25 -4.39 -24.74
C SER A 6 12.74 -4.52 -24.56
N ILE A 7 12.02 -4.59 -25.65
CA ILE A 7 10.56 -4.75 -25.58
C ILE A 7 10.22 -6.12 -25.02
N THR A 8 10.91 -7.16 -25.47
CA THR A 8 10.68 -8.51 -24.94
C THR A 8 11.02 -8.58 -23.46
N GLU A 9 12.14 -7.97 -23.09
CA GLU A 9 12.55 -7.93 -21.69
C GLU A 9 11.51 -7.24 -20.82
N TRP A 10 10.96 -6.16 -21.32
CA TRP A 10 9.93 -5.43 -20.59
C TRP A 10 8.69 -6.32 -20.38
N PHE A 11 8.24 -6.99 -21.43
CA PHE A 11 7.06 -7.84 -21.32
C PHE A 11 7.30 -9.02 -20.38
N GLU A 12 8.48 -9.59 -20.38
CA GLU A 12 8.80 -10.69 -19.49
C GLU A 12 8.82 -10.22 -18.03
N PHE A 13 9.41 -9.07 -17.80
CA PHE A 13 9.41 -8.48 -16.47
C PHE A 13 8.00 -8.13 -16.02
N SER A 14 7.22 -7.51 -16.89
CA SER A 14 5.87 -7.11 -16.59
C SER A 14 4.99 -8.30 -16.25
N ASN A 15 5.12 -9.39 -16.99
CA ASN A 15 4.36 -10.59 -16.72
C ASN A 15 4.76 -11.22 -15.38
N LYS A 16 6.03 -11.22 -15.08
CA LYS A 16 6.51 -11.74 -13.81
C LYS A 16 5.98 -10.90 -12.65
N LEU A 17 6.03 -9.59 -12.81
CA LEU A 17 5.53 -8.68 -11.80
C LEU A 17 4.05 -8.90 -11.56
N GLN A 18 3.28 -9.03 -12.64
CA GLN A 18 1.85 -9.25 -12.53
C GLN A 18 1.53 -10.52 -11.75
N LYS A 19 2.26 -11.58 -12.00
CA LYS A 19 2.04 -12.84 -11.29
C LYS A 19 2.33 -12.71 -9.80
N ILE A 20 3.36 -11.96 -9.46
CA ILE A 20 3.69 -11.71 -8.05
C ILE A 20 2.57 -10.89 -7.41
N GLU A 21 2.10 -9.86 -8.10
CA GLU A 21 1.02 -9.03 -7.59
C GLU A 21 -0.25 -9.85 -7.34
N GLU A 22 -0.56 -10.78 -8.25
CA GLU A 22 -1.72 -11.65 -8.07
C GLU A 22 -1.59 -12.51 -6.82
N LYS A 23 -0.41 -13.02 -6.56
CA LYS A 23 -0.18 -13.82 -5.35
C LYS A 23 -0.35 -12.99 -4.09
N LEU A 24 0.12 -11.74 -4.13
CA LEU A 24 -0.02 -10.84 -3.00
C LEU A 24 -1.49 -10.47 -2.77
N GLU A 25 -2.22 -10.21 -3.86
CA GLU A 25 -3.65 -9.91 -3.76
C GLU A 25 -4.42 -11.10 -3.17
N ASP A 26 -4.07 -12.31 -3.60
CA ASP A 26 -4.71 -13.51 -3.07
C ASP A 26 -4.41 -13.69 -1.59
N ALA A 27 -3.19 -13.37 -1.18
CA ALA A 27 -2.81 -13.47 0.23
C ALA A 27 -3.64 -12.51 1.08
N ILE A 28 -3.90 -11.30 0.57
CA ILE A 28 -4.73 -10.34 1.28
C ILE A 28 -6.15 -10.88 1.41
N LYS A 29 -6.72 -11.41 0.34
CA LYS A 29 -8.05 -11.98 0.36
C LYS A 29 -8.16 -13.10 1.38
N ASN A 30 -7.12 -13.91 1.48
CA ASN A 30 -7.11 -15.03 2.41
C ASN A 30 -7.09 -14.61 3.87
N THR A 31 -6.75 -13.37 4.16
CA THR A 31 -6.83 -12.86 5.53
C THR A 31 -8.25 -12.45 5.90
N GLY A 32 -9.15 -12.41 4.94
CA GLY A 32 -10.51 -11.99 5.16
C GLY A 32 -10.76 -10.50 4.96
N HIS A 33 -9.72 -9.76 4.64
CA HIS A 33 -9.86 -8.32 4.42
C HIS A 33 -10.05 -8.02 2.93
N THR A 34 -10.91 -7.05 2.63
CA THR A 34 -11.24 -6.72 1.25
C THR A 34 -10.60 -5.41 0.84
N ILE A 35 -9.30 -5.37 0.85
CA ILE A 35 -8.56 -4.20 0.37
C ILE A 35 -7.59 -4.67 -0.70
N SER A 36 -7.25 -3.77 -1.61
CA SER A 36 -6.31 -4.08 -2.66
C SER A 36 -4.88 -3.95 -2.15
N LEU A 37 -3.93 -4.46 -2.92
CA LEU A 37 -2.53 -4.32 -2.59
C LEU A 37 -2.13 -2.85 -2.51
N LYS A 38 -2.64 -2.03 -3.42
CA LYS A 38 -2.34 -0.61 -3.43
C LYS A 38 -2.93 0.09 -2.20
N GLU A 39 -4.14 -0.29 -1.82
CA GLU A 39 -4.75 0.25 -0.61
C GLU A 39 -3.98 -0.17 0.63
N PHE A 40 -3.48 -1.41 0.64
CA PHE A 40 -2.64 -1.86 1.72
C PHE A 40 -1.34 -1.04 1.78
N SER A 41 -0.74 -0.73 0.62
CA SER A 41 0.50 0.03 0.60
C SER A 41 0.33 1.40 1.27
N PHE A 42 -0.85 2.00 1.11
CA PHE A 42 -1.17 3.26 1.78
C PHE A 42 -1.10 3.08 3.30
N LEU A 43 -1.75 2.05 3.82
CA LEU A 43 -1.70 1.78 5.26
C LEU A 43 -0.29 1.43 5.73
N TYR A 44 0.43 0.69 4.91
CA TYR A 44 1.79 0.29 5.22
C TYR A 44 2.71 1.51 5.40
N TYR A 45 2.64 2.46 4.47
CA TYR A 45 3.48 3.66 4.57
C TYR A 45 3.16 4.47 5.83
N LEU A 46 1.89 4.50 6.21
CA LEU A 46 1.54 5.14 7.48
C LEU A 46 2.16 4.39 8.65
N SER A 47 2.13 3.06 8.60
CA SER A 47 2.61 2.24 9.71
C SER A 47 4.10 2.40 9.98
N ILE A 48 4.88 2.68 8.95
CA ILE A 48 6.32 2.84 9.12
C ILE A 48 6.74 4.30 9.30
N SER A 49 5.79 5.21 9.26
CA SER A 49 6.08 6.63 9.42
C SER A 49 6.18 7.03 10.88
N GLU A 50 6.84 8.14 11.12
CA GLU A 50 6.95 8.66 12.45
C GLU A 50 5.56 8.97 12.99
N HIS A 51 5.27 8.56 14.20
CA HIS A 51 3.96 8.71 14.83
C HIS A 51 2.82 8.06 14.02
N LYS A 52 3.15 7.18 13.09
CA LYS A 52 2.19 6.49 12.23
C LYS A 52 1.29 7.48 11.48
N SER A 53 1.89 8.55 11.03
CA SER A 53 1.18 9.68 10.45
C SER A 53 1.97 10.28 9.30
N MET A 54 1.28 10.76 8.28
CA MET A 54 1.90 11.45 7.16
C MET A 54 1.00 12.55 6.65
N ARG A 55 1.58 13.52 5.99
CA ARG A 55 0.82 14.57 5.35
C ARG A 55 0.09 13.98 4.14
N LEU A 56 -1.14 14.39 3.97
CA LEU A 56 -1.95 13.96 2.83
C LEU A 56 -1.22 14.19 1.50
N GLN A 57 -0.55 15.32 1.39
CA GLN A 57 0.16 15.70 0.17
C GLN A 57 1.34 14.80 -0.19
N SER A 58 1.90 14.14 0.80
CA SER A 58 3.08 13.29 0.59
C SER A 58 2.73 11.89 0.12
N LEU A 59 1.50 11.49 0.30
CA LEU A 59 1.08 10.12 0.05
C LEU A 59 0.90 9.73 -1.43
N PRO A 60 0.38 10.60 -2.31
CA PRO A 60 0.11 10.19 -3.68
C PRO A 60 1.33 9.61 -4.39
N GLU A 61 2.47 10.26 -4.27
CA GLU A 61 3.67 9.80 -4.93
C GLU A 61 4.14 8.44 -4.40
N LEU A 62 4.09 8.25 -3.10
CA LEU A 62 4.51 6.99 -2.50
C LEU A 62 3.57 5.84 -2.86
N VAL A 63 2.28 6.11 -2.87
CA VAL A 63 1.30 5.07 -3.11
C VAL A 63 1.06 4.83 -4.60
N GLY A 64 1.38 5.82 -5.40
CA GLY A 64 1.15 5.71 -6.85
C GLY A 64 -0.31 5.92 -7.22
N LEU A 65 -0.97 6.85 -6.53
CA LEU A 65 -2.33 7.24 -6.83
C LEU A 65 -2.37 8.73 -7.11
N SER A 66 -3.39 9.17 -7.83
CA SER A 66 -3.60 10.60 -8.02
C SER A 66 -4.09 11.19 -6.70
N GLN A 67 -4.00 12.50 -6.59
CA GLN A 67 -4.48 13.21 -5.40
C GLN A 67 -5.97 12.93 -5.18
N SER A 68 -6.75 12.94 -6.25
CA SER A 68 -8.19 12.66 -6.16
C SER A 68 -8.50 11.26 -5.70
N ALA A 69 -7.78 10.29 -6.25
CA ALA A 69 -7.99 8.89 -5.89
C ALA A 69 -7.62 8.64 -4.44
N LEU A 70 -6.51 9.27 -3.99
CA LEU A 70 -6.09 9.12 -2.61
C LEU A 70 -7.09 9.76 -1.66
N SER A 71 -7.62 10.92 -2.00
CA SER A 71 -8.61 11.59 -1.16
C SER A 71 -9.86 10.72 -0.98
N ARG A 72 -10.29 10.08 -2.06
CA ARG A 72 -11.44 9.16 -1.97
C ARG A 72 -11.12 7.94 -1.11
N LEU A 73 -9.90 7.43 -1.22
CA LEU A 73 -9.46 6.30 -0.41
C LEU A 73 -9.48 6.66 1.07
N VAL A 74 -8.95 7.83 1.42
CA VAL A 74 -8.92 8.29 2.80
C VAL A 74 -10.34 8.39 3.38
N VAL A 75 -11.27 8.97 2.61
CA VAL A 75 -12.65 9.09 3.06
C VAL A 75 -13.25 7.72 3.33
N ARG A 76 -13.01 6.78 2.44
CA ARG A 76 -13.55 5.42 2.60
C ARG A 76 -12.95 4.70 3.81
N MET A 77 -11.64 4.85 4.01
CA MET A 77 -10.94 4.19 5.11
C MET A 77 -11.25 4.79 6.48
N GLN A 78 -11.73 6.02 6.47
CA GLN A 78 -12.05 6.74 7.67
C GLN A 78 -13.44 6.43 8.21
N LYS A 79 -14.33 5.99 7.34
CA LYS A 79 -15.70 5.75 7.72
C LYS A 79 -15.87 4.53 8.57
N SER A 80 -16.70 4.77 9.48
CA SER A 80 -17.29 3.94 10.44
C SER A 80 -16.91 2.51 10.57
N SER A 81 -17.37 1.67 9.69
CA SER A 81 -17.07 0.25 9.84
C SER A 81 -15.60 -0.04 9.61
N CYS A 82 -14.92 0.83 8.88
CA CYS A 82 -13.50 0.64 8.66
C CYS A 82 -12.70 1.30 9.78
N GLY A 83 -12.78 2.61 9.88
CA GLY A 83 -12.08 3.32 10.95
C GLY A 83 -10.60 3.02 11.06
N VAL A 84 -9.94 2.72 9.92
CA VAL A 84 -8.53 2.33 9.95
C VAL A 84 -7.58 3.51 9.90
N VAL A 85 -8.08 4.67 9.48
CA VAL A 85 -7.30 5.91 9.52
C VAL A 85 -8.15 7.04 10.07
N LYS A 86 -7.51 8.12 10.44
CA LYS A 86 -8.20 9.35 10.85
C LYS A 86 -7.42 10.54 10.30
N THR A 87 -8.12 11.63 10.07
CA THR A 87 -7.49 12.85 9.59
C THR A 87 -7.41 13.86 10.73
N HIS A 88 -6.39 14.67 10.71
CA HIS A 88 -6.24 15.74 11.68
C HIS A 88 -5.35 16.83 11.11
N SER A 89 -5.42 18.03 11.68
CA SER A 89 -4.51 19.08 11.30
C SER A 89 -3.49 19.24 12.41
N CYS A 90 -2.28 19.62 12.04
CA CYS A 90 -1.22 19.84 13.00
C CYS A 90 -1.32 21.27 13.49
N GLU A 91 -1.20 21.50 14.80
CA GLU A 91 -1.26 22.83 15.34
C GLU A 91 -0.14 23.73 14.80
N GLU A 92 1.01 23.14 14.54
CA GLU A 92 2.14 23.89 14.04
C GLU A 92 2.03 24.19 12.55
N ASP A 93 1.27 23.39 11.82
CA ASP A 93 1.11 23.56 10.39
C ASP A 93 -0.35 23.57 10.06
N LYS A 94 -0.96 24.73 10.17
CA LYS A 94 -2.39 24.88 9.96
C LYS A 94 -2.85 24.64 8.53
N ARG A 95 -1.91 24.54 7.60
CA ARG A 95 -2.26 24.30 6.21
C ARG A 95 -2.25 22.81 5.87
N GLY A 96 -1.65 22.02 6.73
CA GLY A 96 -1.46 20.62 6.44
C GLY A 96 -2.55 19.74 6.99
N ILE A 97 -2.96 18.77 6.20
CA ILE A 97 -3.85 17.72 6.66
C ILE A 97 -2.98 16.49 6.83
N TYR A 98 -3.07 15.87 7.99
CA TYR A 98 -2.32 14.66 8.29
C TYR A 98 -3.26 13.48 8.39
N ILE A 99 -2.78 12.34 7.95
CA ILE A 99 -3.52 11.09 8.02
C ILE A 99 -2.75 10.20 9.00
N SER A 100 -3.44 9.67 9.97
CA SER A 100 -2.83 8.77 10.96
C SER A 100 -3.51 7.42 10.94
N LEU A 101 -2.75 6.39 11.25
CA LEU A 101 -3.27 5.05 11.37
C LEU A 101 -3.92 4.89 12.75
N THR A 102 -5.07 4.29 12.83
CA THR A 102 -5.73 4.01 14.11
C THR A 102 -5.20 2.69 14.67
N GLU A 103 -5.57 2.34 15.89
CA GLU A 103 -5.21 1.05 16.46
C GLU A 103 -5.74 -0.09 15.62
N LYS A 104 -6.96 0.07 15.12
CA LYS A 104 -7.58 -0.95 14.26
C LYS A 104 -6.78 -1.07 12.97
N GLY A 105 -6.35 0.06 12.42
CA GLY A 105 -5.51 0.07 11.23
C GLY A 105 -4.19 -0.63 11.47
N GLU A 106 -3.58 -0.44 12.63
CA GLU A 106 -2.33 -1.10 12.97
C GLU A 106 -2.50 -2.62 13.05
N GLU A 107 -3.60 -3.08 13.59
CA GLU A 107 -3.87 -4.50 13.67
C GLU A 107 -4.04 -5.12 12.30
N ILE A 108 -4.77 -4.43 11.42
CA ILE A 108 -4.98 -4.90 10.06
C ILE A 108 -3.66 -4.96 9.31
N VAL A 109 -2.83 -3.93 9.46
CA VAL A 109 -1.52 -3.92 8.82
C VAL A 109 -0.68 -5.11 9.28
N LYS A 110 -0.66 -5.41 10.57
CA LYS A 110 0.11 -6.54 11.09
C LYS A 110 -0.34 -7.86 10.50
N ILE A 111 -1.65 -8.07 10.42
CA ILE A 111 -2.19 -9.32 9.88
C ILE A 111 -1.82 -9.48 8.41
N ILE A 112 -2.04 -8.44 7.62
CA ILE A 112 -1.78 -8.50 6.18
C ILE A 112 -0.29 -8.57 5.92
N LEU A 113 0.50 -7.79 6.63
CA LEU A 113 1.95 -7.77 6.43
C LEU A 113 2.54 -9.16 6.63
N LYS A 114 2.08 -9.88 7.63
CA LYS A 114 2.56 -11.23 7.89
C LYS A 114 2.27 -12.16 6.73
N SER A 115 1.08 -12.06 6.15
CA SER A 115 0.72 -12.87 4.98
C SER A 115 1.54 -12.50 3.75
N LEU A 116 1.74 -11.21 3.52
CA LEU A 116 2.52 -10.76 2.37
C LEU A 116 4.00 -11.13 2.52
N GLN A 117 4.52 -11.02 3.73
CA GLN A 117 5.92 -11.38 3.99
C GLN A 117 6.18 -12.84 3.65
N LYS A 118 5.22 -13.70 3.99
CA LYS A 118 5.34 -15.11 3.70
C LYS A 118 5.41 -15.37 2.21
N VAL A 119 4.57 -14.70 1.44
CA VAL A 119 4.57 -14.82 -0.02
C VAL A 119 5.91 -14.34 -0.58
N LEU A 120 6.37 -13.19 -0.11
CA LEU A 120 7.61 -12.60 -0.63
C LEU A 120 8.85 -13.41 -0.26
N ASP A 121 8.83 -14.05 0.89
CA ASP A 121 9.94 -14.90 1.29
C ASP A 121 10.07 -16.12 0.39
N ASP A 122 8.95 -16.56 -0.18
CA ASP A 122 8.93 -17.72 -1.06
C ASP A 122 9.27 -17.32 -2.51
N ILE A 123 9.36 -16.03 -2.80
CA ILE A 123 9.65 -15.55 -4.14
C ILE A 123 11.03 -14.91 -4.17
N ASN A 124 11.80 -15.27 -5.15
CA ASN A 124 13.11 -14.66 -5.31
C ASN A 124 12.96 -13.41 -6.18
N LEU A 125 12.80 -12.26 -5.56
CA LEU A 125 12.57 -11.01 -6.28
C LEU A 125 13.79 -10.51 -7.01
N ILE A 126 14.96 -10.78 -6.46
CA ILE A 126 16.19 -10.27 -7.04
C ILE A 126 16.92 -11.37 -7.74
N GLY A 127 16.45 -11.70 -8.82
CA GLY A 127 17.02 -12.61 -9.71
C GLY A 127 17.81 -13.74 -9.15
N GLY A 128 17.74 -14.59 -9.14
CA GLY A 128 18.54 -15.61 -8.68
C GLY A 128 17.96 -16.89 -8.87
#